data_e43c6eaf0cf7f2774c74dd8c546017f5
#
_entry.id   e43c6eaf0cf7f2774c74dd8c546017f5
#
_cell.length_a   1.000
_cell.length_b   1.000
_cell.length_c   1.000
_cell.angle_alpha   90.00
_cell.angle_beta   90.00
_cell.angle_gamma   90.00
#
_symmetry.space_group_name_H-M   'P 1'
#
loop_
_entity.id
_entity.type
_entity.pdbx_description
1 polymer ?
#
loop_
_entity_poly.entity_id
_entity_poly.type
_entity_poly.pdbx_seq_one_letter_code
_entity_poly.pdbx_strand_id
1 'polypeptide(L)'
;PAAYGAPLGPPPTRGGPHAIARQARRGSTLMLPTEDSLWVGAELARRFGLPYWQVTTSATDANRFVLRLCRMLSGRDKVVVFNCNYHGSVDESQVEFDAAGRMVPRAGVHPNGVRHATTTRLVEFNDLDALEAALAHGDVAAVLTEPFMTNVGMVPPAEGFHAGLRELTRRHDVALIIDETHTISCGPAGYSGAHGLEPDFFVLGKCIAGGIPSAVWGCSQAQAERIWAVLPHFRPGQAINHFGFGGTLAGNALQLAAMRATFAEVMTEDAYRHMFQLAAQLEAGVRATLEELRLPWHVTRIGARVEYLFMTHAPRNGGEAHHARNGLIEACLHLYLLNRGVLLTPFHNMALTCPATRAEDVELHDRLLRDCLGELLERPS
;
A
#
# COMPACT_ATOMS: atom_id res chain seq x y z
N PRO A 1 6.73 -16.65 8.75
CA PRO A 1 6.11 -16.27 7.49
C PRO A 1 5.67 -14.81 7.58
N ALA A 2 6.17 -13.97 6.71
CA ALA A 2 5.68 -12.62 6.57
C ALA A 2 4.25 -12.73 6.04
N ALA A 3 3.25 -12.36 6.84
CA ALA A 3 1.88 -12.34 6.38
C ALA A 3 1.76 -11.33 5.24
N TYR A 4 0.95 -11.66 4.24
CA TYR A 4 0.70 -10.78 3.11
C TYR A 4 0.30 -9.38 3.56
N GLY A 5 1.05 -8.39 3.16
CA GLY A 5 0.83 -7.01 3.52
C GLY A 5 1.24 -6.60 4.95
N ALA A 6 1.88 -7.47 5.71
CA ALA A 6 2.44 -7.17 7.01
C ALA A 6 3.95 -7.51 7.05
N PRO A 7 4.79 -6.77 6.31
CA PRO A 7 6.24 -7.05 6.24
C PRO A 7 6.93 -6.94 7.60
N LEU A 8 6.29 -6.23 8.50
CA LEU A 8 6.75 -5.97 9.86
C LEU A 8 5.88 -6.73 10.88
N GLY A 9 5.20 -7.81 10.43
CA GLY A 9 4.45 -8.68 11.32
C GLY A 9 5.32 -9.13 12.47
N PRO A 10 4.74 -9.40 13.66
CA PRO A 10 5.50 -9.53 14.87
C PRO A 10 6.47 -10.69 14.75
N PRO A 11 7.77 -10.44 14.83
CA PRO A 11 8.57 -11.35 15.59
C PRO A 11 8.03 -11.30 17.02
N PRO A 12 8.27 -12.29 17.83
CA PRO A 12 8.10 -12.17 19.26
C PRO A 12 9.16 -11.19 19.81
N THR A 13 9.15 -9.95 19.33
CA THR A 13 9.85 -8.85 20.00
C THR A 13 9.07 -8.63 21.28
N ARG A 14 9.77 -8.67 22.39
CA ARG A 14 9.16 -8.62 23.73
C ARG A 14 8.24 -7.41 23.95
N GLY A 15 8.38 -6.33 23.13
CA GLY A 15 7.65 -5.08 23.28
C GLY A 15 6.20 -5.10 22.79
N GLY A 16 5.94 -5.50 21.55
CA GLY A 16 4.60 -5.41 20.95
C GLY A 16 3.52 -6.22 21.71
N PRO A 17 3.68 -7.54 21.92
CA PRO A 17 2.73 -8.34 22.68
C PRO A 17 2.57 -7.88 24.13
N HIS A 18 3.64 -7.39 24.78
CA HIS A 18 3.58 -6.85 26.14
C HIS A 18 2.83 -5.52 26.22
N ALA A 19 3.00 -4.62 25.25
CA ALA A 19 2.26 -3.38 25.18
C ALA A 19 0.76 -3.62 25.00
N ILE A 20 0.39 -4.52 24.08
CA ILE A 20 -0.98 -4.94 23.82
C ILE A 20 -1.59 -5.57 25.10
N ALA A 21 -0.92 -6.55 25.71
CA ALA A 21 -1.40 -7.22 26.91
C ALA A 21 -1.53 -6.25 28.11
N ARG A 22 -0.60 -5.32 28.25
CA ARG A 22 -0.65 -4.27 29.30
C ARG A 22 -1.85 -3.35 29.08
N GLN A 23 -2.05 -2.87 27.83
CA GLN A 23 -3.15 -1.97 27.52
C GLN A 23 -4.51 -2.67 27.60
N ALA A 24 -4.61 -3.93 27.18
CA ALA A 24 -5.84 -4.72 27.30
C ALA A 24 -6.33 -4.82 28.77
N ARG A 25 -5.42 -4.95 29.73
CA ARG A 25 -5.76 -4.94 31.17
C ARG A 25 -6.22 -3.58 31.69
N ARG A 26 -5.87 -2.48 31.01
CA ARG A 26 -6.27 -1.10 31.36
C ARG A 26 -7.56 -0.65 30.66
N GLY A 27 -8.06 -1.43 29.73
CA GLY A 27 -9.19 -1.13 28.86
C GLY A 27 -8.76 -0.75 27.44
N SER A 28 -9.60 -1.10 26.48
CA SER A 28 -9.29 -0.91 25.06
C SER A 28 -9.98 0.32 24.45
N THR A 29 -11.23 0.61 24.82
CA THR A 29 -12.04 1.64 24.19
C THR A 29 -12.57 2.62 25.23
N LEU A 30 -11.89 3.75 25.37
CA LEU A 30 -12.20 4.75 26.38
C LEU A 30 -12.88 6.00 25.80
N MET A 31 -12.94 6.14 24.48
CA MET A 31 -13.39 7.33 23.73
C MET A 31 -12.68 8.64 24.18
N LEU A 32 -11.49 8.51 24.72
CA LEU A 32 -10.65 9.59 25.19
C LEU A 32 -9.23 9.39 24.64
N PRO A 33 -8.51 10.46 24.34
CA PRO A 33 -7.10 10.35 23.93
C PRO A 33 -6.25 9.80 25.07
N THR A 34 -5.24 9.02 24.73
CA THR A 34 -4.23 8.52 25.67
C THR A 34 -2.90 9.22 25.41
N GLU A 35 -1.93 9.07 26.32
CA GLU A 35 -0.56 9.57 26.09
C GLU A 35 0.07 9.00 24.82
N ASP A 36 -0.29 7.77 24.44
CA ASP A 36 0.18 7.15 23.21
C ASP A 36 -0.29 7.91 21.97
N SER A 37 -1.43 8.60 22.00
CA SER A 37 -1.91 9.42 20.88
C SER A 37 -0.97 10.59 20.57
N LEU A 38 -0.43 11.23 21.60
CA LEU A 38 0.54 12.32 21.44
C LEU A 38 1.84 11.81 20.83
N TRP A 39 2.35 10.69 21.35
CA TRP A 39 3.57 10.09 20.86
C TRP A 39 3.42 9.60 19.42
N VAL A 40 2.34 8.88 19.10
CA VAL A 40 2.07 8.37 17.75
C VAL A 40 1.92 9.52 16.75
N GLY A 41 1.16 10.58 17.10
CA GLY A 41 1.01 11.75 16.24
C GLY A 41 2.35 12.44 15.94
N ALA A 42 3.19 12.63 16.97
CA ALA A 42 4.52 13.21 16.82
C ALA A 42 5.44 12.32 15.95
N GLU A 43 5.41 11.00 16.17
CA GLU A 43 6.23 10.06 15.40
C GLU A 43 5.79 9.98 13.92
N LEU A 44 4.49 9.98 13.65
CA LEU A 44 3.96 10.03 12.28
C LEU A 44 4.42 11.33 11.56
N ALA A 45 4.29 12.47 12.23
CA ALA A 45 4.73 13.76 11.68
C ALA A 45 6.24 13.78 11.40
N ARG A 46 7.03 13.29 12.37
CA ARG A 46 8.50 13.21 12.23
C ARG A 46 8.91 12.29 11.07
N ARG A 47 8.23 11.15 10.93
CA ARG A 47 8.61 10.08 10.00
C ARG A 47 8.23 10.38 8.55
N PHE A 48 7.04 10.94 8.36
CA PHE A 48 6.44 11.12 7.03
C PHE A 48 6.38 12.59 6.58
N GLY A 49 6.79 13.53 7.41
CA GLY A 49 6.90 14.94 7.04
C GLY A 49 5.56 15.69 6.92
N LEU A 50 4.43 15.05 7.20
CA LEU A 50 3.11 15.69 7.21
C LEU A 50 2.70 16.04 8.65
N PRO A 51 2.19 17.27 8.91
CA PRO A 51 1.99 17.73 10.27
C PRO A 51 0.73 17.20 10.97
N TYR A 52 -0.29 16.78 10.22
CA TYR A 52 -1.61 16.41 10.78
C TYR A 52 -2.01 15.01 10.40
N TRP A 53 -2.50 14.25 11.41
CA TRP A 53 -2.80 12.84 11.26
C TRP A 53 -4.12 12.46 11.89
N GLN A 54 -4.81 11.53 11.27
CA GLN A 54 -6.03 10.90 11.77
C GLN A 54 -5.85 9.38 11.77
N VAL A 55 -6.27 8.76 12.87
CA VAL A 55 -6.25 7.29 13.02
C VAL A 55 -7.58 6.71 12.55
N THR A 56 -7.52 5.57 11.86
CA THR A 56 -8.67 4.79 11.38
C THR A 56 -8.46 3.31 11.67
N THR A 57 -9.46 2.48 11.37
CA THR A 57 -9.37 1.02 11.61
C THR A 57 -8.82 0.26 10.41
N SER A 58 -8.88 0.82 9.21
CA SER A 58 -8.37 0.21 7.98
C SER A 58 -7.88 1.26 6.98
N ALA A 59 -6.98 0.88 6.08
CA ALA A 59 -6.59 1.74 4.96
C ALA A 59 -7.76 2.01 4.00
N THR A 60 -8.72 1.09 3.90
CA THR A 60 -9.98 1.33 3.20
C THR A 60 -10.71 2.55 3.75
N ASP A 61 -10.88 2.62 5.08
CA ASP A 61 -11.54 3.78 5.72
C ASP A 61 -10.71 5.05 5.53
N ALA A 62 -9.39 4.96 5.68
CA ALA A 62 -8.49 6.09 5.45
C ALA A 62 -8.67 6.66 4.04
N ASN A 63 -8.59 5.82 3.01
CA ASN A 63 -8.81 6.22 1.61
C ASN A 63 -10.21 6.83 1.40
N ARG A 64 -11.28 6.19 1.92
CA ARG A 64 -12.66 6.70 1.79
C ARG A 64 -12.82 8.07 2.45
N PHE A 65 -12.22 8.28 3.61
CA PHE A 65 -12.29 9.57 4.31
C PHE A 65 -11.55 10.66 3.56
N VAL A 66 -10.35 10.36 3.05
CA VAL A 66 -9.56 11.32 2.26
C VAL A 66 -10.28 11.67 0.95
N LEU A 67 -10.83 10.69 0.23
CA LEU A 67 -11.61 10.94 -0.98
C LEU A 67 -12.85 11.82 -0.71
N ARG A 68 -13.55 11.59 0.41
CA ARG A 68 -14.66 12.43 0.85
C ARG A 68 -14.23 13.87 1.10
N LEU A 69 -13.07 14.05 1.79
CA LEU A 69 -12.49 15.36 2.03
C LEU A 69 -12.14 16.08 0.72
N CYS A 70 -11.45 15.40 -0.20
CA CYS A 70 -11.08 15.97 -1.49
C CYS A 70 -12.31 16.45 -2.28
N ARG A 71 -13.39 15.66 -2.31
CA ARG A 71 -14.66 16.05 -2.93
C ARG A 71 -15.28 17.26 -2.25
N MET A 72 -15.31 17.27 -0.92
CA MET A 72 -15.87 18.39 -0.15
C MET A 72 -15.09 19.68 -0.40
N LEU A 73 -13.74 19.61 -0.45
CA LEU A 73 -12.88 20.77 -0.63
C LEU A 73 -12.88 21.33 -2.05
N SER A 74 -13.05 20.48 -3.06
CA SER A 74 -13.01 20.86 -4.48
C SER A 74 -14.36 21.09 -5.12
N GLY A 75 -15.45 20.52 -4.55
CA GLY A 75 -16.77 20.47 -5.18
C GLY A 75 -16.84 19.57 -6.42
N ARG A 76 -15.82 18.71 -6.63
CA ARG A 76 -15.72 17.82 -7.80
C ARG A 76 -16.05 16.39 -7.37
N ASP A 77 -16.62 15.59 -8.29
CA ASP A 77 -17.15 14.26 -7.93
C ASP A 77 -16.18 13.11 -8.21
N LYS A 78 -15.32 13.24 -9.23
CA LYS A 78 -14.50 12.14 -9.70
C LYS A 78 -13.14 12.08 -9.02
N VAL A 79 -12.60 10.87 -9.01
CA VAL A 79 -11.20 10.58 -8.66
C VAL A 79 -10.53 9.87 -9.82
N VAL A 80 -9.25 10.12 -10.01
CA VAL A 80 -8.40 9.32 -10.90
C VAL A 80 -7.80 8.18 -10.10
N VAL A 81 -7.87 6.98 -10.64
CA VAL A 81 -7.14 5.79 -10.17
C VAL A 81 -6.41 5.14 -11.35
N PHE A 82 -5.38 4.35 -11.05
CA PHE A 82 -4.61 3.66 -12.08
C PHE A 82 -5.12 2.24 -12.30
N ASN A 83 -5.09 1.78 -13.54
CA ASN A 83 -5.53 0.43 -13.92
C ASN A 83 -4.77 -0.64 -13.13
N CYS A 84 -5.50 -1.67 -12.67
CA CYS A 84 -4.98 -2.73 -11.81
C CYS A 84 -4.47 -2.27 -10.43
N ASN A 85 -4.86 -1.10 -9.96
CA ASN A 85 -4.54 -0.60 -8.60
C ASN A 85 -5.22 -1.44 -7.52
N TYR A 86 -4.82 -1.25 -6.26
CA TYR A 86 -5.56 -1.75 -5.11
C TYR A 86 -5.47 -0.78 -3.92
N HIS A 87 -6.61 -0.29 -3.48
CA HIS A 87 -6.74 0.65 -2.36
C HIS A 87 -7.75 0.17 -1.32
N GLY A 88 -7.80 -1.14 -1.09
CA GLY A 88 -8.82 -1.76 -0.23
C GLY A 88 -10.19 -1.83 -0.92
N SER A 89 -11.25 -1.89 -0.11
CA SER A 89 -12.64 -1.97 -0.59
C SER A 89 -13.23 -0.58 -0.89
N VAL A 90 -12.45 0.29 -1.52
CA VAL A 90 -12.89 1.61 -1.98
C VAL A 90 -13.61 1.45 -3.30
N ASP A 91 -14.89 1.77 -3.33
CA ASP A 91 -15.75 1.52 -4.50
C ASP A 91 -15.21 2.17 -5.77
N GLU A 92 -14.72 3.40 -5.68
CA GLU A 92 -14.15 4.15 -6.80
C GLU A 92 -12.94 3.46 -7.45
N SER A 93 -12.22 2.65 -6.69
CA SER A 93 -11.03 1.92 -7.16
C SER A 93 -11.33 0.53 -7.73
N GLN A 94 -12.60 0.08 -7.65
CA GLN A 94 -13.01 -1.24 -8.12
C GLN A 94 -13.33 -1.26 -9.63
N VAL A 95 -12.42 -0.75 -10.42
CA VAL A 95 -12.50 -0.65 -11.88
C VAL A 95 -11.23 -1.16 -12.56
N GLU A 96 -11.38 -1.59 -13.81
CA GLU A 96 -10.27 -2.04 -14.67
C GLU A 96 -10.57 -1.71 -16.13
N PHE A 97 -9.59 -1.80 -17.01
CA PHE A 97 -9.82 -1.76 -18.45
C PHE A 97 -10.19 -3.15 -18.99
N ASP A 98 -11.23 -3.22 -19.81
CA ASP A 98 -11.53 -4.40 -20.62
C ASP A 98 -10.57 -4.51 -21.84
N ALA A 99 -10.70 -5.60 -22.60
CA ALA A 99 -9.88 -5.82 -23.80
C ALA A 99 -10.06 -4.75 -24.89
N ALA A 100 -11.10 -3.94 -24.83
CA ALA A 100 -11.35 -2.82 -25.73
C ALA A 100 -10.86 -1.46 -25.16
N GLY A 101 -10.16 -1.47 -24.01
CA GLY A 101 -9.69 -0.27 -23.35
C GLY A 101 -10.79 0.57 -22.69
N ARG A 102 -11.95 0.00 -22.42
CA ARG A 102 -13.05 0.69 -21.74
C ARG A 102 -13.00 0.40 -20.24
N MET A 103 -13.26 1.41 -19.44
CA MET A 103 -13.40 1.25 -17.99
C MET A 103 -14.65 0.41 -17.67
N VAL A 104 -14.45 -0.69 -16.97
CA VAL A 104 -15.49 -1.60 -16.48
C VAL A 104 -15.32 -1.89 -15.00
N PRO A 105 -16.37 -2.28 -14.26
CA PRO A 105 -16.22 -2.79 -12.90
C PRO A 105 -15.38 -4.07 -12.89
N ARG A 106 -14.55 -4.22 -11.86
CA ARG A 106 -13.78 -5.46 -11.64
C ARG A 106 -14.71 -6.67 -11.46
N ALA A 107 -14.21 -7.85 -11.78
CA ALA A 107 -14.89 -9.11 -11.54
C ALA A 107 -15.33 -9.21 -10.08
N GLY A 108 -16.59 -9.58 -9.84
CA GLY A 108 -17.18 -9.68 -8.49
C GLY A 108 -17.78 -8.38 -7.95
N VAL A 109 -17.61 -7.26 -8.63
CA VAL A 109 -18.28 -5.99 -8.30
C VAL A 109 -19.60 -5.88 -9.08
N HIS A 110 -20.70 -5.56 -8.38
CA HIS A 110 -22.00 -5.43 -9.03
C HIS A 110 -22.01 -4.21 -9.96
N PRO A 111 -22.31 -4.36 -11.26
CA PRO A 111 -22.17 -3.29 -12.25
C PRO A 111 -23.08 -2.08 -12.01
N ASN A 112 -24.18 -2.26 -11.27
CA ASN A 112 -25.12 -1.20 -10.94
C ASN A 112 -24.98 -0.69 -9.49
N GLY A 113 -24.06 -1.27 -8.70
CA GLY A 113 -23.88 -0.88 -7.29
C GLY A 113 -23.18 0.47 -7.13
N VAL A 114 -22.22 0.75 -8.01
CA VAL A 114 -21.51 2.03 -8.07
C VAL A 114 -21.53 2.53 -9.50
N ARG A 115 -21.87 3.80 -9.68
CA ARG A 115 -21.85 4.43 -11.00
C ARG A 115 -20.45 4.96 -11.30
N HIS A 116 -19.49 4.07 -11.55
CA HIS A 116 -18.08 4.41 -11.74
C HIS A 116 -17.87 5.52 -12.78
N ALA A 117 -18.64 5.55 -13.85
CA ALA A 117 -18.57 6.63 -14.84
C ALA A 117 -18.81 8.05 -14.26
N THR A 118 -19.52 8.14 -13.12
CA THR A 118 -19.78 9.43 -12.43
C THR A 118 -18.79 9.72 -11.31
N THR A 119 -18.06 8.70 -10.81
CA THR A 119 -17.20 8.82 -9.64
C THR A 119 -15.71 8.62 -9.93
N THR A 120 -15.37 8.04 -11.10
CA THR A 120 -14.00 7.57 -11.37
C THR A 120 -13.58 7.90 -12.80
N ARG A 121 -12.29 8.20 -12.95
CA ARG A 121 -11.55 8.17 -14.22
C ARG A 121 -10.42 7.18 -14.06
N LEU A 122 -10.24 6.31 -15.04
CA LEU A 122 -9.21 5.26 -15.04
C LEU A 122 -8.16 5.62 -16.08
N VAL A 123 -6.89 5.53 -15.69
CA VAL A 123 -5.73 5.73 -16.58
C VAL A 123 -4.70 4.62 -16.33
N GLU A 124 -3.78 4.40 -17.26
CA GLU A 124 -2.64 3.52 -16.99
C GLU A 124 -1.57 4.23 -16.15
N PHE A 125 -0.89 3.46 -15.30
CA PHE A 125 0.26 3.95 -14.55
C PHE A 125 1.39 4.28 -15.52
N ASN A 126 2.16 5.34 -15.27
CA ASN A 126 3.21 5.86 -16.14
C ASN A 126 2.73 6.59 -17.42
N ASP A 127 1.42 6.78 -17.60
CA ASP A 127 0.87 7.53 -18.75
C ASP A 127 0.46 8.94 -18.30
N LEU A 128 1.41 9.88 -18.38
CA LEU A 128 1.18 11.28 -18.01
C LEU A 128 0.26 12.01 -19.02
N ASP A 129 0.25 11.62 -20.29
CA ASP A 129 -0.60 12.22 -21.31
C ASP A 129 -2.07 11.85 -21.06
N ALA A 130 -2.35 10.56 -20.77
CA ALA A 130 -3.68 10.13 -20.39
C ALA A 130 -4.13 10.76 -19.06
N LEU A 131 -3.21 10.93 -18.11
CA LEU A 131 -3.50 11.62 -16.85
C LEU A 131 -3.86 13.09 -17.11
N GLU A 132 -3.09 13.83 -17.89
CA GLU A 132 -3.38 15.22 -18.22
C GLU A 132 -4.75 15.36 -18.92
N ALA A 133 -5.03 14.50 -19.90
CA ALA A 133 -6.33 14.45 -20.56
C ALA A 133 -7.48 14.19 -19.57
N ALA A 134 -7.29 13.28 -18.60
CA ALA A 134 -8.28 13.01 -17.56
C ALA A 134 -8.51 14.21 -16.64
N LEU A 135 -7.46 14.94 -16.27
CA LEU A 135 -7.54 16.12 -15.40
C LEU A 135 -8.11 17.35 -16.11
N ALA A 136 -7.89 17.49 -17.42
CA ALA A 136 -8.37 18.61 -18.22
C ALA A 136 -9.91 18.75 -18.26
N HIS A 137 -10.65 17.69 -17.90
CA HIS A 137 -12.10 17.77 -17.76
C HIS A 137 -12.59 18.64 -16.60
N GLY A 138 -11.73 18.96 -15.61
CA GLY A 138 -12.08 19.81 -14.48
C GLY A 138 -13.03 19.21 -13.44
N ASP A 139 -13.36 17.92 -13.53
CA ASP A 139 -14.30 17.22 -12.65
C ASP A 139 -13.63 16.27 -11.63
N VAL A 140 -12.29 16.28 -11.58
CA VAL A 140 -11.49 15.42 -10.71
C VAL A 140 -11.15 16.13 -9.40
N ALA A 141 -11.49 15.50 -8.27
CA ALA A 141 -11.17 15.97 -6.92
C ALA A 141 -9.78 15.52 -6.44
N ALA A 142 -9.36 14.33 -6.82
CA ALA A 142 -8.10 13.74 -6.39
C ALA A 142 -7.56 12.71 -7.38
N VAL A 143 -6.24 12.52 -7.36
CA VAL A 143 -5.56 11.33 -7.88
C VAL A 143 -5.18 10.46 -6.69
N LEU A 144 -5.60 9.19 -6.69
CA LEU A 144 -5.23 8.18 -5.70
C LEU A 144 -4.27 7.17 -6.33
N THR A 145 -3.08 7.02 -5.76
CA THR A 145 -2.03 6.16 -6.30
C THR A 145 -1.22 5.43 -5.24
N GLU A 146 -0.74 4.23 -5.57
CA GLU A 146 0.48 3.70 -4.95
C GLU A 146 1.68 4.45 -5.57
N PRO A 147 2.77 4.73 -4.85
CA PRO A 147 3.93 5.37 -5.46
C PRO A 147 4.75 4.41 -6.34
N PHE A 148 4.52 3.11 -6.19
CA PHE A 148 5.04 2.00 -6.93
C PHE A 148 3.95 0.93 -6.90
N MET A 149 3.43 0.47 -8.04
CA MET A 149 2.34 -0.52 -8.01
C MET A 149 2.85 -1.88 -7.54
N THR A 150 2.10 -2.51 -6.64
CA THR A 150 2.53 -3.74 -5.98
C THR A 150 1.44 -4.81 -5.87
N ASN A 151 0.31 -4.64 -6.53
CA ASN A 151 -0.84 -5.55 -6.42
C ASN A 151 -1.15 -6.36 -7.69
N VAL A 152 -0.43 -6.12 -8.77
CA VAL A 152 -0.61 -6.82 -10.06
C VAL A 152 0.71 -7.38 -10.58
N GLY A 153 1.70 -7.40 -9.76
CA GLY A 153 3.10 -7.47 -10.04
C GLY A 153 3.73 -6.16 -9.60
N MET A 154 5.04 -6.04 -9.66
CA MET A 154 5.71 -4.81 -9.29
C MET A 154 5.97 -3.95 -10.54
N VAL A 155 5.20 -2.85 -10.67
CA VAL A 155 5.33 -1.88 -11.76
C VAL A 155 6.10 -0.66 -11.28
N PRO A 156 7.36 -0.46 -11.71
CA PRO A 156 8.13 0.69 -11.31
C PRO A 156 7.59 1.98 -11.94
N PRO A 157 7.68 3.12 -11.22
CA PRO A 157 7.44 4.41 -11.87
C PRO A 157 8.52 4.66 -12.93
N ALA A 158 8.11 5.13 -14.09
CA ALA A 158 9.02 5.58 -15.13
C ALA A 158 9.81 6.82 -14.66
N GLU A 159 10.95 7.07 -15.28
CA GLU A 159 11.73 8.27 -15.00
C GLU A 159 10.87 9.53 -15.21
N GLY A 160 10.87 10.42 -14.22
CA GLY A 160 10.09 11.66 -14.25
C GLY A 160 8.58 11.50 -13.95
N PHE A 161 8.05 10.28 -13.82
CA PHE A 161 6.61 10.07 -13.60
C PHE A 161 6.08 10.81 -12.37
N HIS A 162 6.72 10.68 -11.22
CA HIS A 162 6.26 11.34 -9.99
C HIS A 162 6.35 12.86 -10.07
N ALA A 163 7.38 13.39 -10.72
CA ALA A 163 7.51 14.83 -10.93
C ALA A 163 6.39 15.35 -11.84
N GLY A 164 6.11 14.66 -12.95
CA GLY A 164 5.01 14.99 -13.85
C GLY A 164 3.64 14.86 -13.19
N LEU A 165 3.41 13.76 -12.44
CA LEU A 165 2.19 13.56 -11.65
C LEU A 165 1.96 14.72 -10.67
N ARG A 166 2.99 15.14 -9.92
CA ARG A 166 2.89 16.25 -8.97
C ARG A 166 2.65 17.59 -9.69
N GLU A 167 3.32 17.82 -10.80
CA GLU A 167 3.11 19.03 -11.60
C GLU A 167 1.67 19.12 -12.14
N LEU A 168 1.18 18.03 -12.76
CA LEU A 168 -0.18 17.98 -13.30
C LEU A 168 -1.24 18.18 -12.21
N THR A 169 -1.11 17.51 -11.06
CA THR A 169 -2.07 17.68 -9.95
C THR A 169 -2.08 19.10 -9.42
N ARG A 170 -0.94 19.78 -9.32
CA ARG A 170 -0.86 21.20 -8.93
C ARG A 170 -1.48 22.13 -9.98
N ARG A 171 -1.17 21.92 -11.26
CA ARG A 171 -1.69 22.73 -12.37
C ARG A 171 -3.20 22.71 -12.45
N HIS A 172 -3.81 21.57 -12.18
CA HIS A 172 -5.28 21.37 -12.24
C HIS A 172 -5.99 21.59 -10.89
N ASP A 173 -5.30 21.99 -9.83
CA ASP A 173 -5.82 22.07 -8.45
C ASP A 173 -6.54 20.78 -8.03
N VAL A 174 -5.85 19.66 -8.21
CA VAL A 174 -6.30 18.31 -7.85
C VAL A 174 -5.43 17.77 -6.72
N ALA A 175 -6.04 17.21 -5.68
CA ALA A 175 -5.29 16.65 -4.56
C ALA A 175 -4.55 15.37 -4.97
N LEU A 176 -3.29 15.22 -4.54
CA LEU A 176 -2.50 14.00 -4.69
C LEU A 176 -2.56 13.18 -3.40
N ILE A 177 -3.12 11.97 -3.50
CA ILE A 177 -3.18 10.99 -2.41
C ILE A 177 -2.19 9.87 -2.72
N ILE A 178 -1.20 9.66 -1.84
CA ILE A 178 -0.28 8.54 -1.95
C ILE A 178 -0.62 7.50 -0.89
N ASP A 179 -0.96 6.27 -1.34
CA ASP A 179 -1.23 5.11 -0.50
C ASP A 179 0.05 4.28 -0.36
N GLU A 180 0.69 4.41 0.79
CA GLU A 180 1.94 3.71 1.15
C GLU A 180 1.72 2.39 1.88
N THR A 181 0.51 1.89 1.92
CA THR A 181 0.15 0.69 2.69
C THR A 181 1.02 -0.53 2.33
N HIS A 182 1.54 -0.62 1.12
CA HIS A 182 2.53 -1.62 0.71
C HIS A 182 3.95 -1.09 0.73
N THR A 183 4.15 0.11 0.23
CA THR A 183 5.47 0.69 -0.02
C THR A 183 6.15 1.23 1.23
N ILE A 184 5.47 1.18 2.39
CA ILE A 184 6.14 1.32 3.70
C ILE A 184 7.28 0.31 3.89
N SER A 185 7.28 -0.79 3.16
CA SER A 185 8.39 -1.74 3.13
C SER A 185 9.67 -1.21 2.49
N CYS A 186 9.64 -0.01 1.91
CA CYS A 186 10.78 0.64 1.26
C CYS A 186 11.65 1.46 2.22
N GLY A 187 11.24 1.61 3.47
CA GLY A 187 12.01 2.34 4.48
C GLY A 187 11.16 2.87 5.61
N PRO A 188 11.79 3.41 6.66
CA PRO A 188 11.08 3.97 7.81
C PRO A 188 10.11 5.10 7.45
N ALA A 189 10.39 5.83 6.38
CA ALA A 189 9.54 6.91 5.83
C ALA A 189 8.78 6.49 4.56
N GLY A 190 8.69 5.18 4.27
CA GLY A 190 8.08 4.64 3.07
C GLY A 190 8.88 4.95 1.79
N TYR A 191 8.25 4.68 0.65
CA TYR A 191 8.79 5.05 -0.66
C TYR A 191 8.83 6.57 -0.83
N SER A 192 7.76 7.27 -0.42
CA SER A 192 7.67 8.72 -0.53
C SER A 192 8.82 9.43 0.17
N GLY A 193 9.15 9.04 1.41
CA GLY A 193 10.28 9.62 2.13
C GLY A 193 11.64 9.32 1.49
N ALA A 194 11.82 8.08 0.99
CA ALA A 194 13.05 7.67 0.31
C ALA A 194 13.29 8.40 -1.02
N HIS A 195 12.24 8.85 -1.69
CA HIS A 195 12.28 9.50 -3.00
C HIS A 195 11.83 10.97 -3.00
N GLY A 196 11.60 11.56 -1.83
CA GLY A 196 11.25 12.97 -1.70
C GLY A 196 9.90 13.34 -2.35
N LEU A 197 8.91 12.45 -2.30
CA LEU A 197 7.58 12.72 -2.85
C LEU A 197 6.79 13.64 -1.92
N GLU A 198 5.97 14.52 -2.50
CA GLU A 198 5.21 15.55 -1.79
C GLU A 198 3.69 15.35 -1.97
N PRO A 199 3.06 14.39 -1.28
CA PRO A 199 1.61 14.21 -1.34
C PRO A 199 0.86 15.32 -0.61
N ASP A 200 -0.38 15.60 -1.06
CA ASP A 200 -1.34 16.39 -0.30
C ASP A 200 -1.93 15.58 0.86
N PHE A 201 -2.17 14.28 0.59
CA PHE A 201 -2.62 13.29 1.56
C PHE A 201 -1.79 12.01 1.45
N PHE A 202 -1.53 11.41 2.60
CA PHE A 202 -0.78 10.18 2.74
C PHE A 202 -1.63 9.14 3.49
N VAL A 203 -1.69 7.90 3.00
CA VAL A 203 -2.43 6.81 3.63
C VAL A 203 -1.48 5.65 3.95
N LEU A 204 -1.66 5.06 5.12
CA LEU A 204 -0.83 3.96 5.59
C LEU A 204 -1.66 3.02 6.49
N GLY A 205 -1.52 1.72 6.28
CA GLY A 205 -2.19 0.70 7.06
C GLY A 205 -1.35 -0.55 7.30
N LYS A 206 -2.00 -1.70 7.36
CA LYS A 206 -1.42 -3.05 7.49
C LYS A 206 -0.52 -3.23 8.71
N CYS A 207 0.80 -3.04 8.54
CA CYS A 207 1.81 -3.43 9.52
C CYS A 207 1.96 -2.51 10.73
N ILE A 208 1.33 -1.33 10.73
CA ILE A 208 1.65 -0.24 11.69
C ILE A 208 1.25 -0.49 13.15
N ALA A 209 0.50 -1.55 13.42
CA ALA A 209 0.06 -1.90 14.77
C ALA A 209 0.19 -3.41 15.07
N GLY A 210 1.16 -4.10 14.43
CA GLY A 210 1.48 -5.50 14.74
C GLY A 210 0.30 -6.47 14.61
N GLY A 211 -0.66 -6.20 13.71
CA GLY A 211 -1.85 -7.03 13.46
C GLY A 211 -3.13 -6.52 14.13
N ILE A 212 -3.08 -5.53 15.01
CA ILE A 212 -4.29 -4.84 15.48
C ILE A 212 -4.83 -3.97 14.32
N PRO A 213 -6.14 -4.08 13.97
CA PRO A 213 -6.74 -3.31 12.89
C PRO A 213 -6.46 -1.81 13.04
N SER A 214 -5.64 -1.27 12.15
CA SER A 214 -5.14 0.10 12.25
C SER A 214 -4.73 0.64 10.89
N ALA A 215 -5.08 1.89 10.66
CA ALA A 215 -4.51 2.69 9.59
C ALA A 215 -4.49 4.16 9.99
N VAL A 216 -3.79 4.96 9.23
CA VAL A 216 -3.72 6.40 9.40
C VAL A 216 -3.82 7.06 8.05
N TRP A 217 -4.30 8.29 8.04
CA TRP A 217 -4.04 9.24 6.96
C TRP A 217 -3.49 10.54 7.52
N GLY A 218 -2.61 11.16 6.76
CA GLY A 218 -2.04 12.45 7.10
C GLY A 218 -2.25 13.44 5.97
N CYS A 219 -2.17 14.74 6.26
CA CYS A 219 -2.28 15.77 5.25
C CYS A 219 -1.24 16.88 5.43
N SER A 220 -0.97 17.58 4.32
CA SER A 220 -0.11 18.76 4.29
C SER A 220 -0.75 19.93 5.06
N GLN A 221 0.06 20.90 5.45
CA GLN A 221 -0.40 22.15 6.09
C GLN A 221 -1.47 22.83 5.24
N ALA A 222 -1.25 22.94 3.94
CA ALA A 222 -2.18 23.60 3.03
C ALA A 222 -3.55 22.91 2.99
N GLN A 223 -3.58 21.56 2.99
CA GLN A 223 -4.85 20.82 3.02
C GLN A 223 -5.54 20.94 4.39
N ALA A 224 -4.79 20.93 5.48
CA ALA A 224 -5.35 21.12 6.81
C ALA A 224 -6.04 22.49 6.95
N GLU A 225 -5.41 23.56 6.43
CA GLU A 225 -6.00 24.90 6.44
C GLU A 225 -7.30 24.96 5.62
N ARG A 226 -7.35 24.32 4.45
CA ARG A 226 -8.57 24.19 3.63
C ARG A 226 -9.67 23.42 4.40
N ILE A 227 -9.30 22.34 5.07
CA ILE A 227 -10.24 21.54 5.89
C ILE A 227 -10.81 22.41 7.00
N TRP A 228 -9.98 23.10 7.76
CA TRP A 228 -10.43 23.95 8.86
C TRP A 228 -11.31 25.13 8.43
N ALA A 229 -11.06 25.67 7.25
CA ALA A 229 -11.88 26.75 6.70
C ALA A 229 -13.34 26.34 6.43
N VAL A 230 -13.59 25.06 6.11
CA VAL A 230 -14.93 24.53 5.84
C VAL A 230 -15.54 23.80 7.03
N LEU A 231 -14.74 23.45 8.04
CA LEU A 231 -15.23 22.85 9.27
C LEU A 231 -16.03 23.89 10.08
N PRO A 232 -17.24 23.59 10.53
CA PRO A 232 -17.94 24.49 11.43
C PRO A 232 -17.11 24.65 12.70
N HIS A 233 -16.83 25.89 13.08
CA HIS A 233 -16.13 26.18 14.32
C HIS A 233 -16.95 25.64 15.50
N PHE A 234 -16.26 24.97 16.42
CA PHE A 234 -16.88 24.52 17.66
C PHE A 234 -17.45 25.75 18.41
N ARG A 235 -18.76 25.76 18.63
CA ARG A 235 -19.42 26.75 19.50
C ARG A 235 -19.98 26.03 20.70
N PRO A 236 -19.74 26.52 21.94
CA PRO A 236 -20.34 25.94 23.11
C PRO A 236 -21.86 25.82 22.95
N GLY A 237 -22.42 24.66 23.25
CA GLY A 237 -23.86 24.39 23.15
C GLY A 237 -24.34 23.96 21.77
N GLN A 238 -23.50 23.90 20.75
CA GLN A 238 -23.84 23.28 19.47
C GLN A 238 -23.43 21.81 19.45
N ALA A 239 -24.25 20.96 18.82
CA ALA A 239 -23.86 19.57 18.56
C ALA A 239 -22.60 19.57 17.68
N ILE A 240 -21.61 18.76 18.07
CA ILE A 240 -20.43 18.54 17.26
C ILE A 240 -20.86 17.87 15.97
N ASN A 241 -20.70 18.57 14.87
CA ASN A 241 -21.00 17.98 13.56
C ASN A 241 -19.80 17.10 13.15
N HIS A 242 -19.93 15.81 13.35
CA HIS A 242 -18.92 14.84 12.94
C HIS A 242 -19.06 14.60 11.43
N PHE A 243 -18.01 14.89 10.68
CA PHE A 243 -17.94 14.60 9.24
C PHE A 243 -17.98 13.10 8.90
N GLY A 244 -18.27 12.25 9.89
CA GLY A 244 -18.28 10.81 9.73
C GLY A 244 -16.90 10.21 9.48
N PHE A 245 -15.85 10.82 10.06
CA PHE A 245 -14.49 10.27 10.06
C PHE A 245 -14.25 9.46 11.33
N GLY A 246 -13.53 8.35 11.22
CA GLY A 246 -13.15 7.50 12.34
C GLY A 246 -14.23 6.47 12.69
N GLY A 247 -15.07 6.77 13.66
CA GLY A 247 -15.98 5.83 14.33
C GLY A 247 -15.50 5.52 15.73
N THR A 248 -16.37 4.89 16.54
CA THR A 248 -16.14 4.66 17.99
C THR A 248 -14.83 3.93 18.31
N LEU A 249 -14.37 3.05 17.42
CA LEU A 249 -13.18 2.22 17.66
C LEU A 249 -11.90 2.80 17.06
N ALA A 250 -11.97 3.83 16.24
CA ALA A 250 -10.79 4.45 15.64
C ALA A 250 -10.01 5.27 16.69
N GLY A 251 -8.69 5.08 16.73
CA GLY A 251 -7.83 5.74 17.72
C GLY A 251 -8.03 5.26 19.16
N ASN A 252 -8.54 4.04 19.36
CA ASN A 252 -8.70 3.49 20.68
C ASN A 252 -7.35 3.20 21.37
N ALA A 253 -7.37 3.10 22.69
CA ALA A 253 -6.16 2.94 23.51
C ALA A 253 -5.32 1.72 23.14
N LEU A 254 -5.96 0.59 22.77
CA LEU A 254 -5.25 -0.62 22.37
C LEU A 254 -4.54 -0.44 21.03
N GLN A 255 -5.22 0.18 20.06
CA GLN A 255 -4.68 0.49 18.74
C GLN A 255 -3.45 1.40 18.87
N LEU A 256 -3.55 2.48 19.63
CA LEU A 256 -2.46 3.45 19.82
C LEU A 256 -1.25 2.84 20.56
N ALA A 257 -1.49 2.02 21.61
CA ALA A 257 -0.42 1.32 22.28
C ALA A 257 0.32 0.32 21.37
N ALA A 258 -0.42 -0.38 20.50
CA ALA A 258 0.15 -1.30 19.51
C ALA A 258 0.95 -0.54 18.44
N MET A 259 0.42 0.59 17.93
CA MET A 259 1.13 1.45 16.97
C MET A 259 2.43 1.99 17.55
N ARG A 260 2.38 2.53 18.79
CA ARG A 260 3.58 3.03 19.49
C ARG A 260 4.66 1.96 19.59
N ALA A 261 4.30 0.76 20.06
CA ALA A 261 5.25 -0.34 20.18
C ALA A 261 5.83 -0.76 18.81
N THR A 262 4.99 -0.79 17.78
CA THR A 262 5.44 -1.15 16.41
C THR A 262 6.40 -0.10 15.86
N PHE A 263 6.09 1.17 15.94
CA PHE A 263 6.97 2.23 15.44
C PHE A 263 8.26 2.35 16.24
N ALA A 264 8.20 2.19 17.57
CA ALA A 264 9.37 2.36 18.43
C ALA A 264 10.34 1.17 18.38
N GLU A 265 9.82 -0.06 18.27
CA GLU A 265 10.61 -1.28 18.52
C GLU A 265 10.77 -2.21 17.31
N VAL A 266 9.88 -2.09 16.31
CA VAL A 266 9.89 -2.98 15.14
C VAL A 266 10.27 -2.23 13.87
N MET A 267 9.71 -1.06 13.61
CA MET A 267 9.98 -0.26 12.42
C MET A 267 11.24 0.61 12.60
N THR A 268 12.36 -0.03 12.93
CA THR A 268 13.66 0.63 13.17
C THR A 268 14.55 0.60 11.94
N GLU A 269 15.50 1.52 11.85
CA GLU A 269 16.50 1.56 10.77
C GLU A 269 17.25 0.21 10.62
N ASP A 270 17.59 -0.43 11.74
CA ASP A 270 18.29 -1.71 11.73
C ASP A 270 17.41 -2.83 11.18
N ALA A 271 16.12 -2.84 11.51
CA ALA A 271 15.16 -3.81 10.96
C ALA A 271 15.02 -3.64 9.45
N TYR A 272 14.93 -2.42 8.96
CA TYR A 272 14.89 -2.15 7.51
C TYR A 272 16.18 -2.55 6.81
N ARG A 273 17.34 -2.26 7.39
CA ARG A 273 18.63 -2.66 6.84
C ARG A 273 18.74 -4.18 6.72
N HIS A 274 18.35 -4.91 7.76
CA HIS A 274 18.30 -6.37 7.77
C HIS A 274 17.37 -6.91 6.67
N MET A 275 16.13 -6.40 6.58
CA MET A 275 15.18 -6.80 5.55
C MET A 275 15.70 -6.55 4.13
N PHE A 276 16.34 -5.41 3.88
CA PHE A 276 16.88 -5.07 2.56
C PHE A 276 18.06 -5.98 2.16
N GLN A 277 18.90 -6.36 3.10
CA GLN A 277 19.97 -7.32 2.86
C GLN A 277 19.42 -8.68 2.44
N LEU A 278 18.43 -9.19 3.15
CA LEU A 278 17.78 -10.46 2.81
C LEU A 278 17.00 -10.40 1.50
N ALA A 279 16.32 -9.29 1.22
CA ALA A 279 15.65 -9.10 -0.06
C ALA A 279 16.65 -9.05 -1.24
N ALA A 280 17.82 -8.46 -1.04
CA ALA A 280 18.88 -8.48 -2.05
C ALA A 280 19.46 -9.88 -2.28
N GLN A 281 19.61 -10.68 -1.23
CA GLN A 281 20.02 -12.09 -1.35
C GLN A 281 18.97 -12.90 -2.10
N LEU A 282 17.69 -12.74 -1.75
CA LEU A 282 16.57 -13.38 -2.42
C LEU A 282 16.50 -13.01 -3.91
N GLU A 283 16.63 -11.73 -4.26
CA GLU A 283 16.69 -11.28 -5.65
C GLU A 283 17.84 -11.97 -6.41
N ALA A 284 19.01 -12.01 -5.81
CA ALA A 284 20.20 -12.64 -6.42
C ALA A 284 19.98 -14.15 -6.64
N GLY A 285 19.41 -14.87 -5.67
CA GLY A 285 19.09 -16.29 -5.79
C GLY A 285 18.06 -16.60 -6.86
N VAL A 286 16.98 -15.80 -6.92
CA VAL A 286 15.98 -15.92 -7.98
C VAL A 286 16.59 -15.68 -9.35
N ARG A 287 17.37 -14.59 -9.53
CA ARG A 287 18.04 -14.29 -10.82
C ARG A 287 18.99 -15.40 -11.26
N ALA A 288 19.80 -15.94 -10.33
CA ALA A 288 20.70 -17.05 -10.63
C ALA A 288 19.95 -18.30 -11.09
N THR A 289 18.83 -18.63 -10.44
CA THR A 289 17.96 -19.75 -10.85
C THR A 289 17.36 -19.55 -12.25
N LEU A 290 16.87 -18.35 -12.54
CA LEU A 290 16.31 -18.04 -13.84
C LEU A 290 17.35 -18.08 -14.97
N GLU A 291 18.56 -17.61 -14.71
CA GLU A 291 19.69 -17.66 -15.63
C GLU A 291 20.14 -19.11 -15.89
N GLU A 292 20.33 -19.91 -14.84
CA GLU A 292 20.69 -21.33 -14.90
C GLU A 292 19.71 -22.12 -15.79
N LEU A 293 18.39 -21.88 -15.56
CA LEU A 293 17.30 -22.56 -16.26
C LEU A 293 16.91 -21.89 -17.57
N ARG A 294 17.58 -20.80 -17.97
CA ARG A 294 17.29 -20.00 -19.17
C ARG A 294 15.84 -19.54 -19.29
N LEU A 295 15.23 -19.18 -18.15
CA LEU A 295 13.88 -18.66 -18.11
C LEU A 295 13.90 -17.14 -18.33
N PRO A 296 13.16 -16.62 -19.33
CA PRO A 296 13.18 -15.21 -19.68
C PRO A 296 12.23 -14.39 -18.81
N TRP A 297 12.34 -14.55 -17.49
CA TRP A 297 11.48 -13.86 -16.53
C TRP A 297 12.19 -12.65 -15.94
N HIS A 298 11.41 -11.60 -15.72
CA HIS A 298 11.91 -10.39 -15.08
C HIS A 298 11.79 -10.47 -13.57
N VAL A 299 12.79 -9.95 -12.86
CA VAL A 299 12.78 -9.84 -11.39
C VAL A 299 12.89 -8.37 -11.00
N THR A 300 11.98 -7.93 -10.16
CA THR A 300 11.96 -6.58 -9.58
C THR A 300 12.15 -6.68 -8.07
N ARG A 301 12.98 -5.79 -7.50
CA ARG A 301 13.09 -5.60 -6.06
C ARG A 301 12.81 -4.15 -5.70
N ILE A 302 12.03 -3.96 -4.63
CA ILE A 302 11.79 -2.65 -4.01
C ILE A 302 11.80 -2.78 -2.49
N GLY A 303 12.78 -2.17 -1.84
CA GLY A 303 12.96 -2.30 -0.40
C GLY A 303 13.06 -3.76 0.03
N ALA A 304 12.11 -4.20 0.87
CA ALA A 304 12.02 -5.56 1.41
C ALA A 304 11.22 -6.54 0.52
N ARG A 305 10.78 -6.12 -0.68
CA ARG A 305 9.97 -6.93 -1.59
C ARG A 305 10.75 -7.38 -2.81
N VAL A 306 10.52 -8.62 -3.24
CA VAL A 306 11.05 -9.19 -4.48
C VAL A 306 9.91 -9.89 -5.19
N GLU A 307 9.76 -9.68 -6.48
CA GLU A 307 8.77 -10.36 -7.31
C GLU A 307 9.35 -10.70 -8.68
N TYR A 308 8.97 -11.84 -9.23
CA TYR A 308 9.29 -12.24 -10.59
C TYR A 308 8.02 -12.37 -11.42
N LEU A 309 8.11 -11.90 -12.67
CA LEU A 309 7.02 -11.90 -13.64
C LEU A 309 7.43 -12.69 -14.89
N PHE A 310 6.45 -13.34 -15.53
CA PHE A 310 6.66 -14.19 -16.71
C PHE A 310 6.82 -13.36 -17.98
N MET A 311 7.74 -12.39 -17.93
CA MET A 311 8.06 -11.48 -19.03
C MET A 311 9.54 -11.09 -18.99
N THR A 312 10.07 -10.57 -20.09
CA THR A 312 11.51 -10.31 -20.25
C THR A 312 12.00 -8.99 -19.69
N HIS A 313 11.11 -8.08 -19.31
CA HIS A 313 11.42 -6.72 -18.87
C HIS A 313 10.46 -6.27 -17.75
N ALA A 314 10.79 -5.17 -17.09
CA ALA A 314 9.88 -4.59 -16.11
C ALA A 314 8.59 -4.12 -16.78
N PRO A 315 7.41 -4.41 -16.21
CA PRO A 315 6.15 -3.94 -16.76
C PRO A 315 6.08 -2.42 -16.73
N ARG A 316 5.56 -1.83 -17.80
CA ARG A 316 5.42 -0.37 -17.93
C ARG A 316 4.19 0.17 -17.22
N ASN A 317 3.15 -0.66 -17.08
CA ASN A 317 1.89 -0.30 -16.46
C ASN A 317 1.17 -1.53 -15.89
N GLY A 318 0.02 -1.29 -15.24
CA GLY A 318 -0.76 -2.35 -14.62
C GLY A 318 -1.34 -3.36 -15.61
N GLY A 319 -1.81 -2.89 -16.76
CA GLY A 319 -2.35 -3.75 -17.82
C GLY A 319 -1.30 -4.72 -18.36
N GLU A 320 -0.08 -4.25 -18.62
CA GLU A 320 1.03 -5.09 -19.10
C GLU A 320 1.41 -6.15 -18.05
N ALA A 321 1.54 -5.75 -16.78
CA ALA A 321 1.82 -6.68 -15.69
C ALA A 321 0.72 -7.74 -15.54
N HIS A 322 -0.55 -7.34 -15.66
CA HIS A 322 -1.68 -8.25 -15.59
C HIS A 322 -1.64 -9.31 -16.71
N HIS A 323 -1.33 -8.90 -17.92
CA HIS A 323 -1.24 -9.82 -19.08
C HIS A 323 -0.05 -10.77 -19.00
N ALA A 324 1.01 -10.42 -18.28
CA ALA A 324 2.18 -11.28 -18.07
C ALA A 324 1.95 -12.41 -17.06
N ARG A 325 0.81 -12.46 -16.37
CA ARG A 325 0.52 -13.48 -15.37
C ARG A 325 0.16 -14.82 -15.97
N ASN A 326 0.53 -15.88 -15.27
CA ASN A 326 0.14 -17.25 -15.60
C ASN A 326 -0.34 -17.97 -14.32
N GLY A 327 -1.65 -18.02 -14.13
CA GLY A 327 -2.26 -18.57 -12.92
C GLY A 327 -1.95 -20.06 -12.66
N LEU A 328 -1.66 -20.85 -13.70
CA LEU A 328 -1.27 -22.25 -13.50
C LEU A 328 0.15 -22.37 -12.96
N ILE A 329 1.08 -21.61 -13.50
CA ILE A 329 2.47 -21.58 -13.00
C ILE A 329 2.49 -20.97 -11.58
N GLU A 330 1.78 -19.87 -11.35
CA GLU A 330 1.66 -19.25 -10.02
C GLU A 330 1.13 -20.26 -8.98
N ALA A 331 0.06 -20.98 -9.30
CA ALA A 331 -0.52 -22.00 -8.42
C ALA A 331 0.44 -23.17 -8.16
N CYS A 332 1.14 -23.63 -9.20
CA CYS A 332 2.12 -24.70 -9.07
C CYS A 332 3.27 -24.31 -8.13
N LEU A 333 3.87 -23.15 -8.36
CA LEU A 333 4.94 -22.60 -7.52
C LEU A 333 4.49 -22.42 -6.08
N HIS A 334 3.31 -21.81 -5.88
CA HIS A 334 2.75 -21.62 -4.55
C HIS A 334 2.56 -22.96 -3.80
N LEU A 335 1.94 -23.96 -4.42
CA LEU A 335 1.68 -25.25 -3.79
C LEU A 335 2.97 -26.04 -3.54
N TYR A 336 3.90 -26.01 -4.48
CA TYR A 336 5.20 -26.70 -4.34
C TYR A 336 5.98 -26.16 -3.13
N LEU A 337 6.09 -24.85 -3.03
CA LEU A 337 6.77 -24.14 -1.95
C LEU A 337 6.04 -24.33 -0.61
N LEU A 338 4.70 -24.19 -0.60
CA LEU A 338 3.89 -24.35 0.61
C LEU A 338 4.03 -25.73 1.23
N ASN A 339 3.97 -26.79 0.42
CA ASN A 339 4.14 -28.17 0.87
C ASN A 339 5.54 -28.48 1.43
N ARG A 340 6.50 -27.59 1.21
CA ARG A 340 7.89 -27.73 1.66
C ARG A 340 8.31 -26.67 2.69
N GLY A 341 7.32 -25.94 3.25
CA GLY A 341 7.51 -25.03 4.37
C GLY A 341 7.77 -23.57 4.01
N VAL A 342 7.63 -23.19 2.74
CA VAL A 342 7.74 -21.80 2.29
C VAL A 342 6.38 -21.28 1.83
N LEU A 343 5.85 -20.29 2.53
CA LEU A 343 4.60 -19.62 2.17
C LEU A 343 4.90 -18.35 1.37
N LEU A 344 4.59 -18.38 0.08
CA LEU A 344 4.48 -17.21 -0.77
C LEU A 344 3.04 -16.72 -0.85
N THR A 345 2.86 -15.52 -1.40
CA THR A 345 1.55 -14.97 -1.72
C THR A 345 0.83 -15.87 -2.73
N PRO A 346 -0.44 -16.28 -2.49
CA PRO A 346 -1.10 -17.27 -3.34
C PRO A 346 -1.59 -16.75 -4.69
N PHE A 347 -1.50 -15.47 -4.98
CA PHE A 347 -2.07 -14.83 -6.17
C PHE A 347 -1.09 -13.95 -6.95
N HIS A 348 0.18 -13.94 -6.59
CA HIS A 348 1.32 -13.45 -7.39
C HIS A 348 2.65 -13.88 -6.75
N ASN A 349 3.75 -13.79 -7.50
CA ASN A 349 5.05 -14.35 -7.10
C ASN A 349 5.88 -13.40 -6.24
N MET A 350 5.24 -12.64 -5.36
CA MET A 350 5.91 -11.69 -4.50
C MET A 350 6.33 -12.33 -3.19
N ALA A 351 7.62 -12.24 -2.89
CA ALA A 351 8.19 -12.54 -1.59
C ALA A 351 8.45 -11.24 -0.81
N LEU A 352 8.32 -11.31 0.50
CA LEU A 352 8.46 -10.19 1.39
C LEU A 352 9.26 -10.61 2.62
N THR A 353 10.44 -10.01 2.79
CA THR A 353 11.26 -10.20 3.99
C THR A 353 10.71 -9.37 5.15
N CYS A 354 10.85 -9.88 6.36
CA CYS A 354 10.44 -9.20 7.58
C CYS A 354 11.58 -9.25 8.62
N PRO A 355 11.49 -8.52 9.73
CA PRO A 355 12.53 -8.52 10.76
C PRO A 355 12.86 -9.91 11.34
N ALA A 356 11.92 -10.87 11.23
CA ALA A 356 12.14 -12.24 11.69
C ALA A 356 12.64 -13.19 10.59
N THR A 357 12.74 -12.75 9.35
CA THR A 357 13.28 -13.55 8.24
C THR A 357 14.78 -13.76 8.48
N ARG A 358 15.27 -14.97 8.24
CA ARG A 358 16.67 -15.35 8.40
C ARG A 358 17.27 -15.71 7.04
N ALA A 359 18.60 -15.75 6.98
CA ALA A 359 19.30 -16.16 5.76
C ALA A 359 18.91 -17.57 5.31
N GLU A 360 18.74 -18.51 6.27
CA GLU A 360 18.33 -19.89 5.99
C GLU A 360 16.93 -19.98 5.36
N ASP A 361 16.02 -19.04 5.67
CA ASP A 361 14.69 -18.98 5.08
C ASP A 361 14.79 -18.57 3.59
N VAL A 362 15.70 -17.65 3.26
CA VAL A 362 15.98 -17.23 1.87
C VAL A 362 16.64 -18.37 1.09
N GLU A 363 17.66 -19.03 1.67
CA GLU A 363 18.34 -20.18 1.05
C GLU A 363 17.38 -21.34 0.78
N LEU A 364 16.45 -21.59 1.70
CA LEU A 364 15.39 -22.60 1.52
C LEU A 364 14.50 -22.25 0.34
N HIS A 365 14.03 -20.99 0.25
CA HIS A 365 13.23 -20.52 -0.87
C HIS A 365 13.94 -20.73 -2.21
N ASP A 366 15.19 -20.28 -2.32
CA ASP A 366 15.94 -20.31 -3.58
C ASP A 366 16.21 -21.75 -4.05
N ARG A 367 16.54 -22.65 -3.13
CA ARG A 367 16.67 -24.08 -3.44
C ARG A 367 15.36 -24.68 -3.95
N LEU A 368 14.26 -24.45 -3.23
CA LEU A 368 12.97 -25.01 -3.59
C LEU A 368 12.38 -24.38 -4.88
N LEU A 369 12.66 -23.13 -5.15
CA LEU A 369 12.30 -22.50 -6.42
C LEU A 369 13.01 -23.17 -7.59
N ARG A 370 14.34 -23.38 -7.46
CA ARG A 370 15.16 -24.08 -8.46
C ARG A 370 14.65 -25.49 -8.71
N ASP A 371 14.41 -26.26 -7.65
CA ASP A 371 13.91 -27.62 -7.74
C ASP A 371 12.55 -27.67 -8.43
N CYS A 372 11.60 -26.78 -8.08
CA CYS A 372 10.29 -26.69 -8.70
C CYS A 372 10.35 -26.41 -10.18
N LEU A 373 11.15 -25.39 -10.56
CA LEU A 373 11.28 -25.00 -11.96
C LEU A 373 12.01 -26.05 -12.79
N GLY A 374 13.02 -26.73 -12.23
CA GLY A 374 13.71 -27.86 -12.84
C GLY A 374 12.72 -29.00 -13.15
N GLU A 375 11.92 -29.44 -12.15
CA GLU A 375 10.91 -30.48 -12.33
C GLU A 375 9.85 -30.11 -13.39
N LEU A 376 9.47 -28.84 -13.48
CA LEU A 376 8.50 -28.36 -14.49
C LEU A 376 9.07 -28.39 -15.91
N LEU A 377 10.37 -28.13 -16.06
CA LEU A 377 11.04 -28.16 -17.37
C LEU A 377 11.39 -29.58 -17.85
N GLU A 378 11.61 -30.53 -16.93
CA GLU A 378 11.94 -31.92 -17.23
C GLU A 378 10.70 -32.76 -17.65
N ARG A 379 9.48 -32.32 -17.32
CA ARG A 379 8.25 -33.06 -17.72
C ARG A 379 7.94 -32.78 -19.17
N PRO A 380 7.91 -33.84 -20.03
CA PRO A 380 7.42 -33.67 -21.41
C PRO A 380 5.97 -33.20 -21.37
N SER A 381 5.67 -32.22 -22.20
CA SER A 381 4.35 -31.59 -22.39
C SER A 381 3.30 -32.60 -22.88
#